data_1b6992ec3571dd53e7b9a05237cf05a3
#
_entry.id   1b6992ec3571dd53e7b9a05237cf05a3
#
_cell.length_a   1.000
_cell.length_b   1.000
_cell.length_c   1.000
_cell.angle_alpha   90.00
_cell.angle_beta   90.00
_cell.angle_gamma   90.00
#
_symmetry.space_group_name_H-M   'P 1'
#
loop_
_entity.id
_entity.type
_entity.pdbx_description
1 polymer ?
#
loop_
_entity_poly.entity_id
_entity_poly.type
_entity_poly.pdbx_seq_one_letter_code
_entity_poly.pdbx_strand_id
1 'polypeptide(L)'
;MCFKNKIVVVTGGAHGIGKCIVEEFRQRGAKVAVIDVWPGDHYVGDIWRKEVLEDFAREVIGMYGRVDYIINNALPLMKGLDECTWEEFQYALSVGVTAPFYLVKLLAPSLAEGASIVNISSSRDRMSQPQTESYTAAKGGIAALTHVLAVTLRGKARVNSISPGWIDTEGTAYEGPDALQQPVGRVGTPLDIANMVLFLCSDKAGFITGENICIDGGMTRQMVYHRDHGWTLE
;
A
#
# COMPACT_ATOMS: atom_id res chain seq x y z
N MET A 1 16.22 8.86 9.34
CA MET A 1 16.16 9.13 7.89
C MET A 1 15.62 10.53 7.72
N CYS A 2 16.22 11.32 6.83
CA CYS A 2 15.78 12.69 6.51
C CYS A 2 15.21 12.66 5.07
N PHE A 3 14.01 13.21 4.89
CA PHE A 3 13.36 13.31 3.58
C PHE A 3 13.13 14.77 3.17
N LYS A 4 13.96 15.68 3.68
CA LYS A 4 13.87 17.11 3.42
C LYS A 4 13.85 17.38 1.91
N ASN A 5 12.85 18.14 1.46
CA ASN A 5 12.63 18.52 0.06
C ASN A 5 12.32 17.34 -0.90
N LYS A 6 12.08 16.14 -0.40
CA LYS A 6 11.59 15.01 -1.20
C LYS A 6 10.11 15.20 -1.52
N ILE A 7 9.73 14.86 -2.74
CA ILE A 7 8.33 14.91 -3.21
C ILE A 7 7.78 13.50 -3.17
N VAL A 8 6.72 13.31 -2.39
CA VAL A 8 6.06 12.03 -2.15
C VAL A 8 4.62 12.10 -2.64
N VAL A 9 4.20 11.11 -3.40
CA VAL A 9 2.81 10.94 -3.83
C VAL A 9 2.21 9.76 -3.07
N VAL A 10 1.07 9.95 -2.42
CA VAL A 10 0.38 8.89 -1.64
C VAL A 10 -1.08 8.81 -2.07
N THR A 11 -1.53 7.62 -2.47
CA THR A 11 -2.96 7.33 -2.68
C THR A 11 -3.59 6.75 -1.43
N GLY A 12 -4.83 7.17 -1.09
CA GLY A 12 -5.50 6.72 0.13
C GLY A 12 -4.83 7.24 1.40
N GLY A 13 -4.42 8.52 1.40
CA GLY A 13 -3.62 9.11 2.48
C GLY A 13 -4.41 9.80 3.59
N ALA A 14 -5.76 9.78 3.56
CA ALA A 14 -6.59 10.47 4.55
C ALA A 14 -6.75 9.67 5.86
N HIS A 15 -6.66 8.34 5.83
CA HIS A 15 -6.93 7.48 6.97
C HIS A 15 -5.92 6.33 7.12
N GLY A 16 -5.94 5.67 8.28
CA GLY A 16 -5.25 4.42 8.55
C GLY A 16 -3.75 4.44 8.23
N ILE A 17 -3.29 3.42 7.50
CA ILE A 17 -1.89 3.26 7.10
C ILE A 17 -1.41 4.44 6.24
N GLY A 18 -2.22 4.86 5.27
CA GLY A 18 -1.86 5.96 4.38
C GLY A 18 -1.65 7.28 5.12
N LYS A 19 -2.54 7.62 6.06
CA LYS A 19 -2.40 8.81 6.91
C LYS A 19 -1.10 8.78 7.72
N CYS A 20 -0.81 7.65 8.36
CA CYS A 20 0.42 7.49 9.12
C CYS A 20 1.66 7.68 8.22
N ILE A 21 1.66 7.11 7.01
CA ILE A 21 2.74 7.30 6.03
C ILE A 21 2.92 8.78 5.68
N VAL A 22 1.82 9.50 5.41
CA VAL A 22 1.84 10.93 5.09
C VAL A 22 2.44 11.75 6.23
N GLU A 23 2.00 11.50 7.47
CA GLU A 23 2.48 12.19 8.67
C GLU A 23 3.98 11.93 8.90
N GLU A 24 4.41 10.67 8.78
CA GLU A 24 5.81 10.27 8.95
C GLU A 24 6.76 10.91 7.92
N PHE A 25 6.33 11.04 6.67
CA PHE A 25 7.09 11.78 5.65
C PHE A 25 7.13 13.29 5.93
N ARG A 26 5.99 13.90 6.28
CA ARG A 26 5.90 15.34 6.59
C ARG A 26 6.77 15.72 7.78
N GLN A 27 6.76 14.93 8.86
CA GLN A 27 7.61 15.13 10.04
C GLN A 27 9.11 15.08 9.70
N ARG A 28 9.49 14.39 8.63
CA ARG A 28 10.87 14.29 8.14
C ARG A 28 11.21 15.28 7.04
N GLY A 29 10.34 16.27 6.81
CA GLY A 29 10.57 17.39 5.91
C GLY A 29 10.25 17.13 4.43
N ALA A 30 9.55 16.07 4.11
CA ALA A 30 9.03 15.83 2.76
C ALA A 30 7.81 16.71 2.45
N LYS A 31 7.62 17.01 1.16
CA LYS A 31 6.38 17.54 0.61
C LYS A 31 5.54 16.35 0.12
N VAL A 32 4.31 16.24 0.60
CA VAL A 32 3.47 15.06 0.31
C VAL A 32 2.21 15.51 -0.42
N ALA A 33 2.07 15.06 -1.66
CA ALA A 33 0.84 15.16 -2.44
C ALA A 33 -0.03 13.93 -2.16
N VAL A 34 -1.25 14.16 -1.73
CA VAL A 34 -2.21 13.10 -1.36
C VAL A 34 -3.40 13.15 -2.28
N ILE A 35 -3.88 11.98 -2.72
CA ILE A 35 -5.20 11.81 -3.33
C ILE A 35 -6.01 10.81 -2.52
N ASP A 36 -7.24 11.17 -2.19
CA ASP A 36 -8.17 10.33 -1.45
C ASP A 36 -9.62 10.63 -1.87
N VAL A 37 -10.54 9.71 -1.62
CA VAL A 37 -11.98 9.93 -1.83
C VAL A 37 -12.62 10.74 -0.70
N TRP A 38 -12.03 10.72 0.50
CA TRP A 38 -12.50 11.44 1.66
C TRP A 38 -12.21 12.95 1.54
N PRO A 39 -13.12 13.80 2.03
CA PRO A 39 -12.87 15.24 2.09
C PRO A 39 -11.66 15.59 2.98
N GLY A 40 -10.85 16.57 2.59
CA GLY A 40 -9.71 17.03 3.37
C GLY A 40 -8.87 18.07 2.62
N ASP A 41 -7.79 18.53 3.26
CA ASP A 41 -6.82 19.43 2.65
C ASP A 41 -5.82 18.66 1.76
N HIS A 42 -6.37 18.03 0.72
CA HIS A 42 -5.67 17.25 -0.28
C HIS A 42 -6.52 17.14 -1.56
N TYR A 43 -5.99 16.54 -2.61
CA TYR A 43 -6.77 16.28 -3.82
C TYR A 43 -7.87 15.25 -3.54
N VAL A 44 -9.14 15.65 -3.68
CA VAL A 44 -10.28 14.77 -3.47
C VAL A 44 -10.71 14.16 -4.80
N GLY A 45 -10.62 12.83 -4.90
CA GLY A 45 -10.99 12.13 -6.12
C GLY A 45 -10.85 10.62 -6.02
N ASP A 46 -11.66 9.91 -6.81
CA ASP A 46 -11.62 8.45 -6.87
C ASP A 46 -10.68 7.99 -7.99
N ILE A 47 -9.64 7.26 -7.60
CA ILE A 47 -8.55 6.83 -8.49
C ILE A 47 -8.96 5.77 -9.53
N TRP A 48 -10.13 5.16 -9.42
CA TRP A 48 -10.61 4.27 -10.48
C TRP A 48 -10.94 5.05 -11.76
N ARG A 49 -11.15 6.37 -11.66
CA ARG A 49 -11.44 7.26 -12.77
C ARG A 49 -10.15 7.77 -13.39
N LYS A 50 -9.95 7.43 -14.65
CA LYS A 50 -8.76 7.81 -15.43
C LYS A 50 -8.47 9.31 -15.40
N GLU A 51 -9.53 10.11 -15.63
CA GLU A 51 -9.44 11.58 -15.70
C GLU A 51 -8.96 12.18 -14.37
N VAL A 52 -9.40 11.62 -13.24
CA VAL A 52 -8.98 12.03 -11.90
C VAL A 52 -7.48 11.80 -11.70
N LEU A 53 -6.97 10.65 -12.15
CA LEU A 53 -5.53 10.36 -12.08
C LEU A 53 -4.71 11.30 -12.98
N GLU A 54 -5.21 11.59 -14.20
CA GLU A 54 -4.55 12.52 -15.13
C GLU A 54 -4.48 13.94 -14.59
N ASP A 55 -5.57 14.43 -14.00
CA ASP A 55 -5.64 15.76 -13.39
C ASP A 55 -4.74 15.85 -12.15
N PHE A 56 -4.80 14.88 -11.26
CA PHE A 56 -3.93 14.80 -10.09
C PHE A 56 -2.44 14.76 -10.47
N ALA A 57 -2.06 13.91 -11.42
CA ALA A 57 -0.67 13.82 -11.87
C ALA A 57 -0.19 15.14 -12.50
N ARG A 58 -1.05 15.83 -13.28
CA ARG A 58 -0.75 17.15 -13.87
C ARG A 58 -0.54 18.19 -12.78
N GLU A 59 -1.37 18.22 -11.75
CA GLU A 59 -1.24 19.12 -10.61
C GLU A 59 0.08 18.88 -9.86
N VAL A 60 0.40 17.63 -9.54
CA VAL A 60 1.66 17.26 -8.87
C VAL A 60 2.88 17.69 -9.69
N ILE A 61 2.89 17.40 -10.99
CA ILE A 61 4.00 17.78 -11.87
C ILE A 61 4.10 19.31 -12.00
N GLY A 62 2.97 20.01 -12.15
CA GLY A 62 2.92 21.47 -12.21
C GLY A 62 3.44 22.14 -10.94
N MET A 63 3.13 21.57 -9.77
CA MET A 63 3.53 22.13 -8.46
C MET A 63 4.98 21.85 -8.11
N TYR A 64 5.49 20.65 -8.43
CA TYR A 64 6.79 20.17 -7.92
C TYR A 64 7.83 19.89 -9.00
N GLY A 65 7.44 19.69 -10.24
CA GLY A 65 8.32 19.38 -11.37
C GLY A 65 8.97 17.99 -11.36
N ARG A 66 8.93 17.29 -10.22
CA ARG A 66 9.51 15.95 -10.03
C ARG A 66 8.77 15.17 -8.97
N VAL A 67 8.99 13.83 -8.94
CA VAL A 67 8.51 12.93 -7.90
C VAL A 67 9.66 12.03 -7.43
N ASP A 68 9.92 12.01 -6.13
CA ASP A 68 10.95 11.14 -5.54
C ASP A 68 10.34 9.78 -5.13
N TYR A 69 9.12 9.78 -4.58
CA TYR A 69 8.49 8.54 -4.10
C TYR A 69 7.01 8.47 -4.47
N ILE A 70 6.55 7.27 -4.81
CA ILE A 70 5.12 6.97 -5.05
C ILE A 70 4.72 5.85 -4.10
N ILE A 71 3.66 6.08 -3.31
CA ILE A 71 3.09 5.10 -2.39
C ILE A 71 1.66 4.80 -2.83
N ASN A 72 1.47 3.65 -3.46
CA ASN A 72 0.16 3.15 -3.86
C ASN A 72 -0.46 2.41 -2.68
N ASN A 73 -1.28 3.12 -1.90
CA ASN A 73 -1.87 2.61 -0.66
C ASN A 73 -3.40 2.52 -0.70
N ALA A 74 -4.08 3.19 -1.61
CA ALA A 74 -5.54 3.17 -1.67
C ALA A 74 -6.11 1.76 -1.58
N LEU A 75 -7.16 1.60 -0.76
CA LEU A 75 -7.75 0.31 -0.42
C LEU A 75 -8.76 -0.10 -1.49
N PRO A 76 -8.62 -1.25 -2.17
CA PRO A 76 -9.65 -1.77 -3.06
C PRO A 76 -10.84 -2.33 -2.26
N LEU A 77 -11.99 -2.41 -2.93
CA LEU A 77 -13.19 -3.01 -2.39
C LEU A 77 -12.96 -4.48 -2.02
N MET A 78 -13.51 -4.91 -0.88
CA MET A 78 -13.46 -6.30 -0.42
C MET A 78 -14.87 -6.87 -0.38
N LYS A 79 -15.21 -7.67 -1.40
CA LYS A 79 -16.44 -8.46 -1.49
C LYS A 79 -16.14 -9.82 -2.09
N GLY A 80 -16.95 -10.80 -1.72
CA GLY A 80 -16.80 -12.18 -2.09
C GLY A 80 -17.79 -12.70 -3.13
N LEU A 81 -17.69 -13.98 -3.40
CA LEU A 81 -18.43 -14.70 -4.45
C LEU A 81 -19.95 -14.51 -4.34
N ASP A 82 -20.48 -14.44 -3.11
CA ASP A 82 -21.93 -14.40 -2.89
C ASP A 82 -22.56 -13.04 -3.19
N GLU A 83 -21.79 -11.94 -3.02
CA GLU A 83 -22.35 -10.57 -3.09
C GLU A 83 -21.66 -9.65 -4.10
N CYS A 84 -20.48 -10.03 -4.60
CA CYS A 84 -19.70 -9.19 -5.48
C CYS A 84 -20.29 -9.16 -6.91
N THR A 85 -20.75 -8.00 -7.35
CA THR A 85 -21.16 -7.82 -8.75
C THR A 85 -19.96 -7.74 -9.69
N TRP A 86 -20.21 -7.87 -10.99
CA TRP A 86 -19.19 -7.67 -12.02
C TRP A 86 -18.54 -6.27 -11.92
N GLU A 87 -19.35 -5.23 -11.77
CA GLU A 87 -18.91 -3.84 -11.66
C GLU A 87 -18.06 -3.60 -10.41
N GLU A 88 -18.46 -4.19 -9.28
CA GLU A 88 -17.72 -4.09 -8.03
C GLU A 88 -16.36 -4.82 -8.11
N PHE A 89 -16.32 -5.97 -8.77
CA PHE A 89 -15.07 -6.68 -9.01
C PHE A 89 -14.13 -5.88 -9.93
N GLN A 90 -14.68 -5.29 -11.01
CA GLN A 90 -13.92 -4.39 -11.90
C GLN A 90 -13.42 -3.15 -11.15
N TYR A 91 -14.24 -2.55 -10.29
CA TYR A 91 -13.84 -1.45 -9.42
C TYR A 91 -12.66 -1.83 -8.51
N ALA A 92 -12.73 -2.99 -7.83
CA ALA A 92 -11.66 -3.47 -6.97
C ALA A 92 -10.33 -3.64 -7.71
N LEU A 93 -10.36 -4.23 -8.92
CA LEU A 93 -9.17 -4.36 -9.76
C LEU A 93 -8.67 -3.01 -10.27
N SER A 94 -9.59 -2.09 -10.57
CA SER A 94 -9.24 -0.75 -11.04
C SER A 94 -8.50 0.03 -9.96
N VAL A 95 -9.02 0.03 -8.72
CA VAL A 95 -8.37 0.70 -7.58
C VAL A 95 -7.07 0.01 -7.18
N GLY A 96 -7.07 -1.33 -7.14
CA GLY A 96 -5.95 -2.09 -6.58
C GLY A 96 -4.81 -2.37 -7.55
N VAL A 97 -5.04 -2.32 -8.87
CA VAL A 97 -4.04 -2.69 -9.89
C VAL A 97 -3.92 -1.64 -10.99
N THR A 98 -5.05 -1.29 -11.65
CA THR A 98 -5.02 -0.43 -12.83
C THR A 98 -4.59 0.99 -12.48
N ALA A 99 -5.13 1.56 -11.39
CA ALA A 99 -4.78 2.91 -10.95
C ALA A 99 -3.31 3.03 -10.52
N PRO A 100 -2.74 2.13 -9.69
CA PRO A 100 -1.31 2.10 -9.42
C PRO A 100 -0.44 2.05 -10.68
N PHE A 101 -0.77 1.16 -11.62
CA PHE A 101 -0.07 1.09 -12.91
C PHE A 101 -0.15 2.43 -13.66
N TYR A 102 -1.35 3.00 -13.78
CA TYR A 102 -1.56 4.19 -14.56
C TYR A 102 -0.94 5.44 -13.92
N LEU A 103 -1.02 5.57 -12.61
CA LEU A 103 -0.35 6.65 -11.87
C LEU A 103 1.17 6.60 -12.06
N VAL A 104 1.77 5.41 -11.95
CA VAL A 104 3.20 5.22 -12.23
C VAL A 104 3.53 5.61 -13.68
N LYS A 105 2.71 5.21 -14.67
CA LYS A 105 2.89 5.58 -16.07
C LYS A 105 2.87 7.10 -16.28
N LEU A 106 1.93 7.81 -15.64
CA LEU A 106 1.80 9.27 -15.75
C LEU A 106 2.99 10.00 -15.12
N LEU A 107 3.47 9.53 -13.97
CA LEU A 107 4.55 10.16 -13.22
C LEU A 107 5.96 9.70 -13.64
N ALA A 108 6.09 8.60 -14.39
CA ALA A 108 7.37 8.04 -14.79
C ALA A 108 8.31 9.04 -15.50
N PRO A 109 7.84 9.95 -16.39
CA PRO A 109 8.72 10.96 -16.99
C PRO A 109 9.36 11.93 -15.97
N SER A 110 8.68 12.17 -14.84
CA SER A 110 9.07 13.13 -13.79
C SER A 110 9.70 12.47 -12.56
N LEU A 111 9.97 11.15 -12.60
CA LEU A 111 10.67 10.47 -11.50
C LEU A 111 12.10 11.01 -11.36
N ALA A 112 12.47 11.34 -10.12
CA ALA A 112 13.83 11.70 -9.77
C ALA A 112 14.79 10.52 -9.94
N GLU A 113 16.07 10.79 -10.08
CA GLU A 113 17.11 9.74 -10.02
C GLU A 113 17.04 9.03 -8.65
N GLY A 114 17.09 7.70 -8.66
CA GLY A 114 16.99 6.88 -7.46
C GLY A 114 15.60 6.87 -6.82
N ALA A 115 14.55 7.23 -7.56
CA ALA A 115 13.17 7.18 -7.07
C ALA A 115 12.79 5.80 -6.51
N SER A 116 11.81 5.78 -5.61
CA SER A 116 11.27 4.54 -5.05
C SER A 116 9.74 4.51 -5.13
N ILE A 117 9.21 3.38 -5.57
CA ILE A 117 7.77 3.12 -5.62
C ILE A 117 7.48 2.00 -4.63
N VAL A 118 6.52 2.23 -3.74
CA VAL A 118 6.07 1.23 -2.76
C VAL A 118 4.59 0.97 -2.94
N ASN A 119 4.25 -0.27 -3.22
CA ASN A 119 2.87 -0.72 -3.36
C ASN A 119 2.43 -1.40 -2.05
N ILE A 120 1.28 -1.00 -1.50
CA ILE A 120 0.71 -1.66 -0.33
C ILE A 120 -0.19 -2.80 -0.79
N SER A 121 0.34 -4.02 -0.71
CA SER A 121 -0.38 -5.26 -0.95
C SER A 121 -1.13 -5.72 0.31
N SER A 122 -1.09 -6.99 0.64
CA SER A 122 -1.65 -7.61 1.85
C SER A 122 -1.09 -9.02 1.98
N SER A 123 -1.09 -9.59 3.19
CA SER A 123 -0.90 -11.02 3.40
C SER A 123 -1.89 -11.87 2.59
N ARG A 124 -3.02 -11.28 2.17
CA ARG A 124 -4.02 -11.92 1.28
C ARG A 124 -3.56 -12.10 -0.17
N ASP A 125 -2.37 -11.70 -0.51
CA ASP A 125 -1.73 -12.07 -1.78
C ASP A 125 -1.28 -13.55 -1.83
N ARG A 126 -1.24 -14.23 -0.67
CA ARG A 126 -0.76 -15.61 -0.49
C ARG A 126 -1.60 -16.45 0.47
N MET A 127 -2.52 -15.86 1.21
CA MET A 127 -3.48 -16.54 2.07
C MET A 127 -4.82 -15.80 2.02
N SER A 128 -5.92 -16.48 2.32
CA SER A 128 -7.25 -15.90 2.14
C SER A 128 -8.22 -16.32 3.24
N GLN A 129 -9.27 -15.54 3.39
CA GLN A 129 -10.50 -15.91 4.06
C GLN A 129 -11.60 -16.04 3.01
N PRO A 130 -12.66 -16.82 3.25
CA PRO A 130 -13.83 -16.83 2.37
C PRO A 130 -14.41 -15.43 2.16
N GLN A 131 -15.05 -15.22 1.02
CA GLN A 131 -15.76 -13.96 0.69
C GLN A 131 -14.86 -12.70 0.59
N THR A 132 -13.61 -12.91 0.10
CA THR A 132 -12.66 -11.80 -0.08
C THR A 132 -12.04 -11.77 -1.49
N GLU A 133 -12.70 -12.38 -2.47
CA GLU A 133 -12.17 -12.64 -3.81
C GLU A 133 -11.74 -11.37 -4.54
N SER A 134 -12.53 -10.31 -4.51
CA SER A 134 -12.21 -9.04 -5.19
C SER A 134 -10.94 -8.39 -4.62
N TYR A 135 -10.82 -8.37 -3.30
CA TYR A 135 -9.66 -7.84 -2.60
C TYR A 135 -8.41 -8.70 -2.81
N THR A 136 -8.55 -10.02 -2.64
CA THR A 136 -7.45 -10.98 -2.83
C THR A 136 -6.89 -10.92 -4.25
N ALA A 137 -7.77 -10.87 -5.26
CA ALA A 137 -7.35 -10.72 -6.65
C ALA A 137 -6.59 -9.41 -6.88
N ALA A 138 -7.07 -8.29 -6.33
CA ALA A 138 -6.40 -6.99 -6.44
C ALA A 138 -5.02 -6.99 -5.74
N LYS A 139 -4.93 -7.58 -4.53
CA LYS A 139 -3.67 -7.62 -3.77
C LYS A 139 -2.64 -8.61 -4.34
N GLY A 140 -3.09 -9.71 -4.93
CA GLY A 140 -2.24 -10.58 -5.75
C GLY A 140 -1.74 -9.88 -7.02
N GLY A 141 -2.66 -9.16 -7.69
CA GLY A 141 -2.33 -8.39 -8.90
C GLY A 141 -1.29 -7.30 -8.68
N ILE A 142 -1.39 -6.51 -7.59
CA ILE A 142 -0.41 -5.46 -7.29
C ILE A 142 0.95 -6.05 -6.88
N ALA A 143 0.98 -7.20 -6.20
CA ALA A 143 2.21 -7.90 -5.89
C ALA A 143 2.92 -8.36 -7.17
N ALA A 144 2.17 -8.91 -8.14
CA ALA A 144 2.71 -9.29 -9.46
C ALA A 144 3.15 -8.05 -10.27
N LEU A 145 2.37 -6.97 -10.27
CA LEU A 145 2.73 -5.71 -10.95
C LEU A 145 4.05 -5.12 -10.43
N THR A 146 4.37 -5.33 -9.15
CA THR A 146 5.58 -4.80 -8.50
C THR A 146 6.85 -5.27 -9.20
N HIS A 147 7.01 -6.57 -9.41
CA HIS A 147 8.26 -7.09 -9.99
C HIS A 147 8.42 -6.72 -11.46
N VAL A 148 7.34 -6.66 -12.24
CA VAL A 148 7.45 -6.22 -13.64
C VAL A 148 7.77 -4.74 -13.77
N LEU A 149 7.20 -3.88 -12.89
CA LEU A 149 7.57 -2.46 -12.85
C LEU A 149 9.02 -2.26 -12.42
N ALA A 150 9.54 -3.06 -11.49
CA ALA A 150 10.96 -3.02 -11.10
C ALA A 150 11.89 -3.31 -12.28
N VAL A 151 11.54 -4.28 -13.12
CA VAL A 151 12.30 -4.61 -14.34
C VAL A 151 12.17 -3.50 -15.39
N THR A 152 10.96 -2.98 -15.61
CA THR A 152 10.70 -1.94 -16.61
C THR A 152 11.38 -0.62 -16.26
N LEU A 153 11.41 -0.26 -14.96
CA LEU A 153 12.00 1.00 -14.46
C LEU A 153 13.46 0.85 -14.01
N ARG A 154 14.13 -0.22 -14.41
CA ARG A 154 15.56 -0.45 -14.05
C ARG A 154 16.41 0.78 -14.36
N GLY A 155 17.29 1.12 -13.43
CA GLY A 155 18.18 2.29 -13.54
C GLY A 155 17.48 3.63 -13.28
N LYS A 156 16.13 3.64 -13.14
CA LYS A 156 15.34 4.85 -12.91
C LYS A 156 14.69 4.86 -11.53
N ALA A 157 14.05 3.77 -11.15
CA ALA A 157 13.39 3.64 -9.86
C ALA A 157 13.47 2.21 -9.33
N ARG A 158 13.47 2.06 -8.02
CA ARG A 158 13.22 0.80 -7.33
C ARG A 158 11.71 0.66 -7.11
N VAL A 159 11.18 -0.55 -7.26
CA VAL A 159 9.76 -0.83 -7.04
C VAL A 159 9.65 -2.03 -6.12
N ASN A 160 8.99 -1.87 -4.98
CA ASN A 160 8.76 -2.94 -4.03
C ASN A 160 7.31 -2.91 -3.54
N SER A 161 6.84 -4.00 -2.98
CA SER A 161 5.56 -4.04 -2.27
C SER A 161 5.74 -4.47 -0.83
N ILE A 162 4.81 -4.04 0.01
CA ILE A 162 4.66 -4.49 1.38
C ILE A 162 3.34 -5.24 1.48
N SER A 163 3.35 -6.40 2.10
CA SER A 163 2.17 -7.20 2.43
C SER A 163 1.92 -7.14 3.95
N PRO A 164 1.09 -6.17 4.41
CA PRO A 164 0.69 -6.11 5.81
C PRO A 164 -0.11 -7.35 6.22
N GLY A 165 0.06 -7.77 7.47
CA GLY A 165 -0.87 -8.66 8.15
C GLY A 165 -2.07 -7.90 8.70
N TRP A 166 -2.53 -8.29 9.90
CA TRP A 166 -3.56 -7.54 10.60
C TRP A 166 -2.99 -6.27 11.22
N ILE A 167 -3.45 -5.12 10.75
CA ILE A 167 -3.05 -3.79 11.22
C ILE A 167 -4.28 -3.10 11.79
N ASP A 168 -4.23 -2.77 13.06
CA ASP A 168 -5.25 -1.95 13.71
C ASP A 168 -5.06 -0.48 13.34
N THR A 169 -6.09 0.12 12.77
CA THR A 169 -6.12 1.54 12.39
C THR A 169 -6.95 2.41 13.31
N GLU A 170 -7.60 1.81 14.32
CA GLU A 170 -8.56 2.46 15.22
C GLU A 170 -8.02 2.66 16.64
N GLY A 171 -6.91 2.01 16.98
CA GLY A 171 -6.30 2.08 18.31
C GLY A 171 -6.98 1.14 19.32
N THR A 172 -7.51 0.02 18.84
CA THR A 172 -8.15 -1.00 19.67
C THR A 172 -7.11 -1.79 20.47
N ALA A 173 -7.43 -2.06 21.73
CA ALA A 173 -6.63 -3.00 22.52
C ALA A 173 -7.05 -4.44 22.21
N TYR A 174 -6.15 -5.22 21.64
CA TYR A 174 -6.37 -6.66 21.38
C TYR A 174 -5.61 -7.51 22.38
N GLU A 175 -6.28 -8.53 22.90
CA GLU A 175 -5.74 -9.47 23.89
C GLU A 175 -6.06 -10.92 23.48
N GLY A 176 -5.46 -11.87 24.19
CA GLY A 176 -5.72 -13.30 24.02
C GLY A 176 -5.44 -13.79 22.60
N PRO A 177 -6.33 -14.61 22.00
CA PRO A 177 -6.10 -15.22 20.68
C PRO A 177 -5.83 -14.21 19.58
N ASP A 178 -6.47 -13.04 19.61
CA ASP A 178 -6.28 -11.99 18.60
C ASP A 178 -4.86 -11.41 18.61
N ALA A 179 -4.30 -11.15 19.79
CA ALA A 179 -2.92 -10.71 19.92
C ALA A 179 -1.93 -11.84 19.62
N LEU A 180 -2.22 -13.07 20.05
CA LEU A 180 -1.34 -14.23 19.91
C LEU A 180 -1.33 -14.82 18.48
N GLN A 181 -2.25 -14.42 17.63
CA GLN A 181 -2.25 -14.80 16.21
C GLN A 181 -0.94 -14.38 15.53
N GLN A 182 -0.36 -13.29 15.96
CA GLN A 182 0.94 -12.84 15.49
C GLN A 182 2.02 -13.33 16.47
N PRO A 183 3.02 -14.10 16.02
CA PRO A 183 4.14 -14.55 16.87
C PRO A 183 4.85 -13.44 17.65
N VAL A 184 4.80 -12.19 17.18
CA VAL A 184 5.32 -11.04 17.94
C VAL A 184 4.46 -10.64 19.15
N GLY A 185 3.28 -11.28 19.35
CA GLY A 185 2.41 -11.11 20.52
C GLY A 185 1.53 -9.87 20.51
N ARG A 186 1.33 -9.23 19.37
CA ARG A 186 0.42 -8.08 19.22
C ARG A 186 -0.09 -7.93 17.79
N VAL A 187 -1.23 -7.27 17.65
CA VAL A 187 -1.70 -6.76 16.36
C VAL A 187 -0.76 -5.64 15.89
N GLY A 188 -0.55 -5.53 14.58
CA GLY A 188 0.29 -4.48 13.99
C GLY A 188 -0.38 -3.11 14.07
N THR A 189 0.42 -2.06 13.92
CA THR A 189 -0.03 -0.66 13.86
C THR A 189 0.31 -0.04 12.50
N PRO A 190 -0.34 1.06 12.09
CA PRO A 190 0.04 1.81 10.90
C PRO A 190 1.53 2.19 10.87
N LEU A 191 2.13 2.45 12.04
CA LEU A 191 3.53 2.81 12.14
C LEU A 191 4.48 1.65 11.77
N ASP A 192 4.10 0.39 12.02
CA ASP A 192 4.88 -0.78 11.60
C ASP A 192 5.06 -0.79 10.08
N ILE A 193 4.00 -0.44 9.35
CA ILE A 193 4.02 -0.36 7.88
C ILE A 193 4.76 0.90 7.41
N ALA A 194 4.47 2.06 8.01
CA ALA A 194 5.12 3.32 7.66
C ALA A 194 6.65 3.24 7.82
N ASN A 195 7.16 2.59 8.85
CA ASN A 195 8.59 2.38 9.06
C ASN A 195 9.23 1.60 7.90
N MET A 196 8.57 0.56 7.38
CA MET A 196 9.08 -0.18 6.23
C MET A 196 9.00 0.65 4.95
N VAL A 197 7.94 1.44 4.75
CA VAL A 197 7.83 2.38 3.62
C VAL A 197 9.00 3.37 3.64
N LEU A 198 9.27 3.99 4.79
CA LEU A 198 10.40 4.91 4.96
C LEU A 198 11.74 4.24 4.68
N PHE A 199 11.93 2.99 5.14
CA PHE A 199 13.13 2.23 4.85
C PHE A 199 13.29 1.98 3.35
N LEU A 200 12.25 1.50 2.67
CA LEU A 200 12.27 1.22 1.23
C LEU A 200 12.46 2.48 0.37
N CYS A 201 12.03 3.64 0.87
CA CYS A 201 12.25 4.94 0.22
C CYS A 201 13.65 5.52 0.50
N SER A 202 14.40 4.96 1.42
CA SER A 202 15.74 5.46 1.78
C SER A 202 16.86 4.82 0.94
N ASP A 203 18.05 5.45 0.96
CA ASP A 203 19.26 4.93 0.31
C ASP A 203 19.74 3.60 0.93
N LYS A 204 19.30 3.29 2.16
CA LYS A 204 19.61 2.00 2.82
C LYS A 204 19.00 0.80 2.13
N ALA A 205 17.93 1.00 1.35
CA ALA A 205 17.28 -0.03 0.54
C ALA A 205 17.76 -0.02 -0.93
N GLY A 206 18.93 0.58 -1.22
CA GLY A 206 19.43 0.79 -2.59
C GLY A 206 19.59 -0.49 -3.42
N PHE A 207 19.69 -1.66 -2.79
CA PHE A 207 19.83 -2.96 -3.46
C PHE A 207 18.57 -3.84 -3.34
N ILE A 208 17.42 -3.25 -2.96
CA ILE A 208 16.14 -3.95 -2.82
C ILE A 208 15.19 -3.43 -3.90
N THR A 209 14.80 -4.28 -4.85
CA THR A 209 13.81 -3.98 -5.89
C THR A 209 13.15 -5.26 -6.40
N GLY A 210 11.87 -5.18 -6.74
CA GLY A 210 11.07 -6.31 -7.22
C GLY A 210 10.52 -7.20 -6.11
N GLU A 211 10.76 -6.86 -4.84
CA GLU A 211 10.40 -7.68 -3.69
C GLU A 211 8.99 -7.37 -3.16
N ASN A 212 8.36 -8.40 -2.61
CA ASN A 212 7.12 -8.29 -1.83
C ASN A 212 7.40 -8.71 -0.39
N ILE A 213 7.50 -7.72 0.50
CA ILE A 213 7.95 -7.89 1.88
C ILE A 213 6.75 -8.00 2.82
N CYS A 214 6.64 -9.14 3.49
CA CYS A 214 5.58 -9.38 4.47
C CYS A 214 5.92 -8.69 5.80
N ILE A 215 4.99 -7.87 6.30
CA ILE A 215 5.06 -7.18 7.60
C ILE A 215 3.79 -7.53 8.36
N ASP A 216 3.78 -8.69 9.01
CA ASP A 216 2.60 -9.33 9.57
C ASP A 216 2.82 -9.90 10.99
N GLY A 217 3.91 -9.55 11.63
CA GLY A 217 4.27 -10.08 12.95
C GLY A 217 4.52 -11.59 12.97
N GLY A 218 4.71 -12.22 11.80
CA GLY A 218 4.93 -13.65 11.65
C GLY A 218 3.66 -14.47 11.44
N MET A 219 2.48 -13.83 11.34
CA MET A 219 1.18 -14.50 11.20
C MET A 219 1.18 -15.51 10.04
N THR A 220 1.69 -15.15 8.86
CA THR A 220 1.72 -16.05 7.69
C THR A 220 2.76 -17.18 7.78
N ARG A 221 3.56 -17.23 8.84
CA ARG A 221 4.57 -18.26 9.11
C ARG A 221 4.14 -19.26 10.16
N GLN A 222 3.12 -18.91 10.94
CA GLN A 222 2.63 -19.77 12.02
C GLN A 222 1.68 -20.82 11.46
N MET A 223 1.96 -22.09 11.79
CA MET A 223 1.02 -23.19 11.57
C MET A 223 0.15 -23.31 12.83
N VAL A 224 -1.16 -23.30 12.65
CA VAL A 224 -2.14 -23.38 13.73
C VAL A 224 -3.04 -24.59 13.48
N TYR A 225 -3.21 -25.45 14.48
CA TYR A 225 -4.15 -26.57 14.45
C TYR A 225 -5.44 -26.21 15.20
N HIS A 226 -6.50 -26.94 14.93
CA HIS A 226 -7.77 -26.81 15.65
C HIS A 226 -7.55 -26.88 17.17
N ARG A 227 -8.05 -25.88 17.89
CA ARG A 227 -7.91 -25.62 19.34
C ARG A 227 -6.57 -25.08 19.83
N ASP A 228 -5.58 -24.91 18.99
CA ASP A 228 -4.36 -24.22 19.40
C ASP A 228 -4.68 -22.75 19.69
N HIS A 229 -4.14 -22.23 20.80
CA HIS A 229 -4.30 -20.81 21.19
C HIS A 229 -5.73 -20.27 21.16
N GLY A 230 -6.74 -21.16 21.38
CA GLY A 230 -8.16 -20.79 21.32
C GLY A 230 -8.76 -20.71 19.91
N TRP A 231 -8.06 -21.18 18.89
CA TRP A 231 -8.56 -21.26 17.51
C TRP A 231 -9.53 -22.43 17.33
N THR A 232 -10.71 -22.12 16.80
CA THR A 232 -11.68 -23.13 16.42
C THR A 232 -12.12 -22.93 14.98
N LEU A 233 -12.26 -24.04 14.25
CA LEU A 233 -12.93 -24.08 12.96
C LEU A 233 -14.33 -24.65 13.21
N GLU A 234 -15.37 -23.85 13.04
CA GLU A 234 -16.77 -24.27 13.15
C GLU A 234 -17.25 -24.89 11.83
#